data_4a9eae2e6c730b1b4eeb7b4725ed336d
#
_entry.id   4a9eae2e6c730b1b4eeb7b4725ed336d
#
_cell.length_a   1.000
_cell.length_b   1.000
_cell.length_c   1.000
_cell.angle_alpha   90.00
_cell.angle_beta   90.00
_cell.angle_gamma   90.00
#
_symmetry.space_group_name_H-M   'P 1'
#
loop_
_entity.id
_entity.type
_entity.pdbx_description
1 polymer ?
#
loop_
_entity_poly.entity_id
_entity_poly.type
_entity_poly.pdbx_seq_one_letter_code
_entity_poly.pdbx_strand_id
1 'polypeptide(L)'
;FPYLLIGAFPRLIGVLPKPGMWMETFKHVMGFVLLGTVIYPMFVLSGVDPDIVVPTLLFLFSLWAAFWWIGRVPLTQPRARRMVAWGQAAAFSGLLGLVSFGWFYHPDDGFWRPYSDEVLAQHLEDNQTVLIDFTADW
;
A
#
# COMPACT_ATOMS: atom_id res chain seq x y z
N PHE A 1 -17.84 25.23 0.74
CA PHE A 1 -17.84 26.51 1.48
C PHE A 1 -16.74 27.52 1.08
N PRO A 2 -15.50 27.15 0.66
CA PRO A 2 -14.49 28.16 0.33
C PRO A 2 -14.89 29.05 -0.87
N TYR A 3 -15.61 28.55 -1.84
CA TYR A 3 -16.03 29.31 -3.02
C TYR A 3 -17.07 30.40 -2.67
N LEU A 4 -17.92 30.18 -1.67
CA LEU A 4 -18.88 31.18 -1.20
C LEU A 4 -18.19 32.37 -0.50
N LEU A 5 -17.14 32.09 0.24
CA LEU A 5 -16.31 33.13 0.88
C LEU A 5 -15.58 34.00 -0.16
N ILE A 6 -15.03 33.38 -1.20
CA ILE A 6 -14.37 34.08 -2.30
C ILE A 6 -15.39 34.91 -3.11
N GLY A 7 -16.60 34.38 -3.31
CA GLY A 7 -17.69 35.11 -3.99
C GLY A 7 -18.20 36.30 -3.19
N ALA A 8 -18.24 36.20 -1.85
CA ALA A 8 -18.69 37.30 -0.97
C ALA A 8 -17.62 38.40 -0.81
N PHE A 9 -16.35 38.04 -0.86
CA PHE A 9 -15.22 38.94 -0.66
C PHE A 9 -14.18 38.83 -1.78
N PRO A 10 -14.39 39.50 -2.95
CA PRO A 10 -13.46 39.42 -4.09
C PRO A 10 -12.03 39.88 -3.77
N ARG A 11 -11.84 40.69 -2.73
CA ARG A 11 -10.50 41.14 -2.27
C ARG A 11 -9.63 40.00 -1.73
N LEU A 12 -10.24 38.88 -1.29
CA LEU A 12 -9.52 37.69 -0.84
C LEU A 12 -8.76 37.00 -1.98
N ILE A 13 -9.15 37.20 -3.22
CA ILE A 13 -8.45 36.67 -4.40
C ILE A 13 -7.03 37.28 -4.49
N GLY A 14 -6.85 38.55 -4.06
CA GLY A 14 -5.55 39.22 -4.08
C GLY A 14 -4.55 38.69 -3.03
N VAL A 15 -5.06 38.03 -1.97
CA VAL A 15 -4.25 37.42 -0.90
C VAL A 15 -3.84 35.99 -1.25
N LEU A 16 -4.58 35.33 -2.19
CA LEU A 16 -4.17 34.01 -2.65
C LEU A 16 -2.85 34.11 -3.43
N PRO A 17 -1.84 33.31 -3.04
CA PRO A 17 -0.58 33.27 -3.76
C PRO A 17 -0.86 32.85 -5.21
N LYS A 18 -0.36 33.67 -6.16
CA LYS A 18 -0.50 33.36 -7.59
C LYS A 18 0.11 32.00 -7.90
N PRO A 19 -0.57 31.14 -8.69
CA PRO A 19 0.00 29.87 -9.10
C PRO A 19 1.34 30.14 -9.83
N GLY A 20 2.42 29.61 -9.27
CA GLY A 20 3.77 29.82 -9.78
C GLY A 20 4.62 28.58 -9.53
N MET A 21 5.92 28.64 -9.89
CA MET A 21 6.88 27.55 -9.75
C MET A 21 6.94 26.96 -8.33
N TRP A 22 6.68 27.77 -7.28
CA TRP A 22 6.64 27.30 -5.90
C TRP A 22 5.58 26.21 -5.66
N MET A 23 4.46 26.27 -6.39
CA MET A 23 3.36 25.30 -6.28
C MET A 23 3.77 23.92 -6.83
N GLU A 24 4.62 23.91 -7.87
CA GLU A 24 5.19 22.67 -8.38
C GLU A 24 6.18 22.07 -7.38
N THR A 25 7.06 22.91 -6.81
CA THR A 25 7.97 22.49 -5.76
C THR A 25 7.23 21.95 -4.54
N PHE A 26 6.15 22.63 -4.12
CA PHE A 26 5.30 22.18 -3.02
C PHE A 26 4.68 20.80 -3.30
N LYS A 27 4.17 20.56 -4.51
CA LYS A 27 3.63 19.25 -4.91
C LYS A 27 4.69 18.16 -4.80
N HIS A 28 5.92 18.42 -5.26
CA HIS A 28 7.02 17.47 -5.17
C HIS A 28 7.39 17.19 -3.71
N VAL A 29 7.52 18.22 -2.89
CA VAL A 29 7.81 18.07 -1.45
C VAL A 29 6.72 17.26 -0.76
N MET A 30 5.44 17.57 -1.01
CA MET A 30 4.32 16.79 -0.47
C MET A 30 4.35 15.34 -0.96
N GLY A 31 4.73 15.09 -2.21
CA GLY A 31 4.94 13.75 -2.74
C GLY A 31 6.00 12.97 -1.95
N PHE A 32 7.13 13.60 -1.62
CA PHE A 32 8.18 12.98 -0.79
C PHE A 32 7.72 12.75 0.65
N VAL A 33 6.97 13.67 1.24
CA VAL A 33 6.38 13.49 2.58
C VAL A 33 5.45 12.28 2.59
N LEU A 34 4.56 12.15 1.59
CA LEU A 34 3.68 11.00 1.45
C LEU A 34 4.45 9.70 1.24
N LEU A 35 5.52 9.72 0.45
CA LEU A 35 6.39 8.56 0.30
C LEU A 35 7.05 8.18 1.64
N GLY A 36 7.49 9.17 2.41
CA GLY A 36 8.04 8.97 3.75
C GLY A 36 7.06 8.31 4.72
N THR A 37 5.77 8.62 4.62
CA THR A 37 4.75 7.99 5.48
C THR A 37 4.58 6.50 5.23
N VAL A 38 5.02 5.97 4.08
CA VAL A 38 4.98 4.53 3.78
C VAL A 38 6.00 3.75 4.62
N ILE A 39 7.08 4.40 5.08
CA ILE A 39 8.12 3.74 5.87
C ILE A 39 7.57 3.18 7.18
N TYR A 40 6.70 3.95 7.86
CA TYR A 40 6.14 3.53 9.14
C TYR A 40 5.27 2.26 9.04
N PRO A 41 4.25 2.17 8.16
CA PRO A 41 3.49 0.93 8.01
C PRO A 41 4.35 -0.23 7.52
N MET A 42 5.40 0.00 6.70
CA MET A 42 6.34 -1.07 6.34
C MET A 42 7.15 -1.57 7.54
N PHE A 43 7.56 -0.67 8.43
CA PHE A 43 8.23 -1.05 9.66
C PHE A 43 7.31 -1.87 10.58
N VAL A 44 6.05 -1.45 10.75
CA VAL A 44 5.05 -2.21 11.52
C VAL A 44 4.82 -3.58 10.89
N LEU A 45 4.65 -3.63 9.57
CA LEU A 45 4.43 -4.87 8.82
C LEU A 45 5.60 -5.84 8.98
N SER A 46 6.84 -5.35 8.97
CA SER A 46 8.03 -6.17 9.18
C SER A 46 8.11 -6.76 10.59
N GLY A 47 7.45 -6.15 11.57
CA GLY A 47 7.36 -6.68 12.94
C GLY A 47 6.28 -7.75 13.11
N VAL A 48 5.27 -7.76 12.23
CA VAL A 48 4.19 -8.77 12.24
C VAL A 48 4.59 -9.99 11.42
N ASP A 49 5.01 -9.76 10.19
CA ASP A 49 5.43 -10.81 9.25
C ASP A 49 6.45 -10.22 8.26
N PRO A 50 7.77 -10.50 8.45
CA PRO A 50 8.80 -9.99 7.57
C PRO A 50 8.65 -10.41 6.11
N ASP A 51 8.10 -11.60 5.83
CA ASP A 51 8.01 -12.16 4.49
C ASP A 51 6.94 -11.47 3.64
N ILE A 52 5.95 -10.82 4.27
CA ILE A 52 4.92 -10.08 3.58
C ILE A 52 5.40 -8.69 3.08
N VAL A 53 6.52 -8.19 3.58
CA VAL A 53 7.04 -6.85 3.25
C VAL A 53 7.43 -6.76 1.77
N VAL A 54 8.20 -7.72 1.29
CA VAL A 54 8.67 -7.74 -0.11
C VAL A 54 7.51 -7.84 -1.11
N PRO A 55 6.57 -8.82 -0.99
CA PRO A 55 5.42 -8.87 -1.89
C PRO A 55 4.55 -7.61 -1.83
N THR A 56 4.38 -6.99 -0.66
CA THR A 56 3.64 -5.74 -0.52
C THR A 56 4.33 -4.60 -1.27
N LEU A 57 5.64 -4.45 -1.15
CA LEU A 57 6.41 -3.42 -1.89
C LEU A 57 6.33 -3.63 -3.40
N LEU A 58 6.45 -4.86 -3.88
CA LEU A 58 6.30 -5.20 -5.30
C LEU A 58 4.91 -4.88 -5.81
N PHE A 59 3.89 -5.17 -5.03
CA PHE A 59 2.50 -4.84 -5.37
C PHE A 59 2.27 -3.32 -5.42
N LEU A 60 2.76 -2.57 -4.43
CA LEU A 60 2.69 -1.10 -4.43
C LEU A 60 3.43 -0.50 -5.62
N PHE A 61 4.59 -1.04 -5.97
CA PHE A 61 5.33 -0.62 -7.16
C PHE A 61 4.53 -0.88 -8.44
N SER A 62 3.86 -2.03 -8.54
CA SER A 62 3.00 -2.34 -9.69
C SER A 62 1.82 -1.38 -9.82
N LEU A 63 1.19 -1.01 -8.70
CA LEU A 63 0.13 0.00 -8.67
C LEU A 63 0.64 1.37 -9.12
N TRP A 64 1.82 1.78 -8.62
CA TRP A 64 2.44 3.03 -9.05
C TRP A 64 2.69 3.05 -10.57
N ALA A 65 3.25 1.98 -11.13
CA ALA A 65 3.47 1.85 -12.57
C ALA A 65 2.15 1.86 -13.37
N ALA A 66 1.10 1.21 -12.85
CA ALA A 66 -0.22 1.19 -13.44
C ALA A 66 -0.86 2.59 -13.48
N PHE A 67 -0.81 3.34 -12.39
CA PHE A 67 -1.31 4.72 -12.34
C PHE A 67 -0.53 5.65 -13.26
N TRP A 68 0.80 5.48 -13.33
CA TRP A 68 1.62 6.22 -14.27
C TRP A 68 1.23 5.92 -15.73
N TRP A 69 0.97 4.65 -16.06
CA TRP A 69 0.50 4.25 -17.38
C TRP A 69 -0.83 4.89 -17.74
N ILE A 70 -1.81 4.83 -16.83
CA ILE A 70 -3.12 5.47 -17.02
C ILE A 70 -2.97 6.98 -17.22
N GLY A 71 -2.10 7.62 -16.44
CA GLY A 71 -1.84 9.06 -16.50
C GLY A 71 -1.28 9.55 -17.85
N ARG A 72 -0.69 8.65 -18.65
CA ARG A 72 -0.22 8.97 -20.00
C ARG A 72 -1.34 9.09 -21.04
N VAL A 73 -2.52 8.58 -20.74
CA VAL A 73 -3.66 8.65 -21.67
C VAL A 73 -4.40 9.97 -21.47
N PRO A 74 -4.36 10.89 -22.44
CA PRO A 74 -5.02 12.18 -22.34
C PRO A 74 -6.55 12.01 -22.16
N LEU A 75 -7.15 12.89 -21.37
CA LEU A 75 -8.60 12.91 -21.13
C LEU A 75 -9.43 13.16 -22.39
N THR A 76 -8.80 13.71 -23.42
CA THR A 76 -9.39 14.00 -24.74
C THR A 76 -9.59 12.75 -25.59
N GLN A 77 -8.96 11.62 -25.24
CA GLN A 77 -9.12 10.37 -25.96
C GLN A 77 -10.51 9.75 -25.77
N PRO A 78 -11.00 8.99 -26.79
CA PRO A 78 -12.30 8.32 -26.72
C PRO A 78 -12.37 7.36 -25.52
N ARG A 79 -13.58 7.22 -24.96
CA ARG A 79 -13.83 6.38 -23.77
C ARG A 79 -13.29 4.96 -23.91
N ALA A 80 -13.42 4.37 -25.10
CA ALA A 80 -12.93 3.01 -25.38
C ALA A 80 -11.43 2.87 -25.11
N ARG A 81 -10.61 3.83 -25.56
CA ARG A 81 -9.15 3.82 -25.35
C ARG A 81 -8.78 3.96 -23.87
N ARG A 82 -9.52 4.80 -23.16
CA ARG A 82 -9.34 4.95 -21.70
C ARG A 82 -9.69 3.65 -20.97
N MET A 83 -10.80 3.00 -21.31
CA MET A 83 -11.19 1.72 -20.71
C MET A 83 -10.15 0.62 -20.98
N VAL A 84 -9.57 0.58 -22.18
CA VAL A 84 -8.48 -0.35 -22.49
C VAL A 84 -7.25 -0.08 -21.62
N ALA A 85 -6.86 1.18 -21.43
CA ALA A 85 -5.72 1.53 -20.56
C ALA A 85 -5.98 1.14 -19.09
N TRP A 86 -7.20 1.35 -18.59
CA TRP A 86 -7.59 0.90 -17.25
C TRP A 86 -7.58 -0.63 -17.13
N GLY A 87 -8.08 -1.35 -18.15
CA GLY A 87 -8.06 -2.80 -18.20
C GLY A 87 -6.64 -3.36 -18.21
N GLN A 88 -5.75 -2.77 -19.00
CA GLN A 88 -4.33 -3.15 -19.04
C GLN A 88 -3.64 -2.90 -17.69
N ALA A 89 -3.87 -1.74 -17.07
CA ALA A 89 -3.30 -1.39 -15.79
C ALA A 89 -3.79 -2.33 -14.68
N ALA A 90 -5.09 -2.64 -14.66
CA ALA A 90 -5.68 -3.58 -13.70
C ALA A 90 -5.16 -5.01 -13.91
N ALA A 91 -5.05 -5.46 -15.15
CA ALA A 91 -4.50 -6.77 -15.47
C ALA A 91 -3.03 -6.87 -15.07
N PHE A 92 -2.22 -5.85 -15.34
CA PHE A 92 -0.82 -5.79 -14.96
C PHE A 92 -0.64 -5.83 -13.44
N SER A 93 -1.35 -4.95 -12.70
CA SER A 93 -1.27 -4.92 -11.24
C SER A 93 -1.82 -6.18 -10.60
N GLY A 94 -2.90 -6.74 -11.14
CA GLY A 94 -3.49 -7.98 -10.66
C GLY A 94 -2.55 -9.17 -10.86
N LEU A 95 -1.93 -9.28 -12.02
CA LEU A 95 -0.98 -10.35 -12.33
C LEU A 95 0.28 -10.25 -11.45
N LEU A 96 0.85 -9.04 -11.32
CA LEU A 96 1.99 -8.84 -10.42
C LEU A 96 1.62 -9.07 -8.96
N GLY A 97 0.42 -8.70 -8.53
CA GLY A 97 -0.09 -9.02 -7.19
C GLY A 97 -0.15 -10.52 -6.96
N LEU A 98 -0.76 -11.27 -7.89
CA LEU A 98 -0.83 -12.73 -7.80
C LEU A 98 0.55 -13.38 -7.77
N VAL A 99 1.47 -12.92 -8.62
CA VAL A 99 2.85 -13.43 -8.64
C VAL A 99 3.58 -13.05 -7.35
N SER A 100 3.45 -11.79 -6.87
CA SER A 100 4.14 -11.33 -5.67
C SER A 100 3.71 -12.12 -4.44
N PHE A 101 2.41 -12.26 -4.21
CA PHE A 101 1.90 -12.99 -3.06
C PHE A 101 1.92 -14.50 -3.24
N GLY A 102 1.81 -15.03 -4.45
CA GLY A 102 1.87 -16.46 -4.72
C GLY A 102 3.27 -17.05 -4.75
N TRP A 103 4.29 -16.24 -5.09
CA TRP A 103 5.66 -16.72 -5.22
C TRP A 103 6.57 -16.28 -4.08
N PHE A 104 6.43 -15.03 -3.61
CA PHE A 104 7.30 -14.45 -2.59
C PHE A 104 6.72 -14.53 -1.17
N TYR A 105 5.41 -14.68 -1.05
CA TYR A 105 4.79 -14.87 0.25
C TYR A 105 4.72 -16.36 0.57
N HIS A 106 5.56 -16.78 1.49
CA HIS A 106 5.47 -18.08 2.12
C HIS A 106 5.06 -17.81 3.56
N PRO A 107 3.77 -17.98 3.90
CA PRO A 107 3.39 -17.91 5.29
C PRO A 107 4.25 -18.94 6.02
N ASP A 108 5.06 -18.45 6.95
CA ASP A 108 5.82 -19.33 7.81
C ASP A 108 4.82 -20.27 8.51
N ASP A 109 4.78 -21.52 8.08
CA ASP A 109 4.21 -22.61 8.88
C ASP A 109 5.06 -22.78 10.16
N GLY A 110 5.77 -21.70 10.51
CA GLY A 110 6.81 -21.59 11.50
C GLY A 110 6.38 -22.07 12.85
N PHE A 111 7.17 -21.97 13.79
CA PHE A 111 7.15 -22.38 15.21
C PHE A 111 5.78 -22.50 15.92
N TRP A 112 4.74 -21.82 15.41
CA TRP A 112 3.40 -21.78 15.97
C TRP A 112 2.52 -22.86 15.36
N ARG A 113 2.15 -23.86 16.17
CA ARG A 113 1.15 -24.87 15.82
C ARG A 113 -0.12 -24.63 16.62
N PRO A 114 -1.30 -24.90 16.06
CA PRO A 114 -2.52 -24.84 16.83
C PRO A 114 -2.40 -25.73 18.06
N TYR A 115 -2.78 -25.21 19.21
CA TYR A 115 -2.69 -25.95 20.47
C TYR A 115 -3.54 -27.21 20.40
N SER A 116 -2.97 -28.34 20.76
CA SER A 116 -3.68 -29.57 21.08
C SER A 116 -2.98 -30.29 22.22
N ASP A 117 -3.76 -30.91 23.10
CA ASP A 117 -3.22 -31.64 24.24
C ASP A 117 -2.30 -32.80 23.83
N GLU A 118 -2.57 -33.41 22.68
CA GLU A 118 -1.79 -34.52 22.13
C GLU A 118 -0.37 -34.05 21.68
N VAL A 119 -0.32 -32.91 20.97
CA VAL A 119 0.95 -32.33 20.49
C VAL A 119 1.77 -31.83 21.69
N LEU A 120 1.14 -31.26 22.70
CA LEU A 120 1.81 -30.84 23.91
C LEU A 120 2.40 -32.04 24.65
N ALA A 121 1.65 -33.12 24.83
CA ALA A 121 2.14 -34.34 25.48
C ALA A 121 3.35 -34.95 24.75
N GLN A 122 3.30 -35.00 23.43
CA GLN A 122 4.39 -35.52 22.60
C GLN A 122 5.67 -34.69 22.76
N HIS A 123 5.58 -33.37 22.75
CA HIS A 123 6.75 -32.49 22.93
C HIS A 123 7.33 -32.56 24.35
N LEU A 124 6.48 -32.80 25.35
CA LEU A 124 6.92 -33.01 26.73
C LEU A 124 7.63 -34.37 26.90
N GLU A 125 7.15 -35.44 26.24
CA GLU A 125 7.81 -36.75 26.23
C GLU A 125 9.21 -36.66 25.56
N ASP A 126 9.31 -35.84 24.49
CA ASP A 126 10.58 -35.60 23.79
C ASP A 126 11.51 -34.61 24.53
N ASN A 127 11.15 -34.21 25.75
CA ASN A 127 11.95 -33.29 26.61
C ASN A 127 12.20 -31.93 25.95
N GLN A 128 11.27 -31.45 25.09
CA GLN A 128 11.37 -30.18 24.40
C GLN A 128 10.74 -29.05 25.24
N THR A 129 11.32 -27.86 25.15
CA THR A 129 10.75 -26.67 25.76
C THR A 129 9.60 -26.15 24.91
N VAL A 130 8.39 -26.14 25.45
CA VAL A 130 7.19 -25.67 24.75
C VAL A 130 6.80 -24.30 25.30
N LEU A 131 6.62 -23.32 24.40
CA LEU A 131 6.03 -22.02 24.72
C LEU A 131 4.60 -21.99 24.22
N ILE A 132 3.66 -21.75 25.12
CA ILE A 132 2.24 -21.62 24.80
C ILE A 132 1.90 -20.12 24.85
N ASP A 133 1.46 -19.58 23.72
CA ASP A 133 0.99 -18.20 23.61
C ASP A 133 -0.53 -18.17 23.59
N PHE A 134 -1.13 -17.39 24.50
CA PHE A 134 -2.56 -17.16 24.60
C PHE A 134 -2.85 -15.76 24.07
N THR A 135 -2.99 -15.62 22.77
CA THR A 135 -3.41 -14.36 22.13
C THR A 135 -4.87 -14.44 21.73
N ALA A 136 -5.55 -13.31 21.80
CA ALA A 136 -6.91 -13.17 21.27
C ALA A 136 -6.83 -12.33 20.00
N ASP A 137 -7.40 -12.84 18.92
CA ASP A 137 -7.63 -12.09 17.70
C ASP A 137 -8.78 -11.10 17.94
N TRP A 138 -8.44 -9.83 18.10
CA TRP A 138 -9.40 -8.74 18.30
C TRP A 138 -9.81 -8.10 16.98
#